data_fec7412317fc260c81fe93d3d32f7529
#
_entry.id   fec7412317fc260c81fe93d3d32f7529
#
_cell.length_a   1.000
_cell.length_b   1.000
_cell.length_c   1.000
_cell.angle_alpha   90.00
_cell.angle_beta   90.00
_cell.angle_gamma   90.00
#
_symmetry.space_group_name_H-M   'P 1'
#
loop_
_entity.id
_entity.type
_entity.pdbx_description
1 polymer ?
#
loop_
_entity_poly.entity_id
_entity_poly.type
_entity_poly.pdbx_seq_one_letter_code
_entity_poly.pdbx_strand_id
1 'polypeptide(L)'
;GKRIYVWFEAVIGYLSASMEWAQSTGQPEVWRDWWQGDDARSVYFIGKDNIPFHTIIWPGMLLGYGGLNLPTDVPANQYVTFKGGKASASRGVGLTIGTGLEMFEADALRYALAASLPEQSDTDLSVDEIGRRINEELVATWGNLVNRVLSMVHRTCDAAVPDAGGRTPEDLALLDVVDKALVTADSQIHRVELRAALRTGMEAAASVNAYLNATEPWKLAKVDPDRANVVLGTALAAVAGVRVALAPYLPFSTLALDDVLGPVDSWERRELSPGSPIAKPTPLFAKVDLDVLLADQVDG
;
A
#
# COMPACT_ATOMS: atom_id res chain seq x y z
N GLY A 1 4.27 -34.04 -35.32
CA GLY A 1 4.00 -32.64 -35.69
C GLY A 1 4.94 -31.70 -34.99
N LYS A 2 5.30 -30.58 -35.58
CA LYS A 2 6.04 -29.52 -34.92
C LYS A 2 5.10 -28.78 -33.97
N ARG A 3 5.65 -28.27 -32.86
CA ARG A 3 4.89 -27.47 -31.85
C ARG A 3 5.51 -26.08 -31.77
N ILE A 4 4.67 -25.06 -31.60
CA ILE A 4 5.12 -23.70 -31.28
C ILE A 4 5.46 -23.70 -29.79
N TYR A 5 6.60 -23.05 -29.44
CA TYR A 5 7.00 -22.91 -28.07
C TYR A 5 6.10 -21.88 -27.37
N VAL A 6 5.43 -22.29 -26.30
CA VAL A 6 4.37 -21.50 -25.67
C VAL A 6 4.80 -20.08 -25.27
N TRP A 7 6.04 -19.90 -24.84
CA TRP A 7 6.53 -18.58 -24.45
C TRP A 7 6.67 -17.58 -25.60
N PHE A 8 6.75 -18.07 -26.83
CA PHE A 8 6.76 -17.19 -27.99
C PHE A 8 5.40 -16.47 -28.15
N GLU A 9 4.29 -17.17 -27.95
CA GLU A 9 2.96 -16.54 -28.03
C GLU A 9 2.56 -15.88 -26.70
N ALA A 10 2.97 -16.43 -25.54
CA ALA A 10 2.58 -15.93 -24.24
C ALA A 10 3.02 -14.48 -24.00
N VAL A 11 4.26 -14.11 -24.38
CA VAL A 11 4.76 -12.74 -24.20
C VAL A 11 4.12 -11.72 -25.14
N ILE A 12 3.61 -12.13 -26.32
CA ILE A 12 2.84 -11.28 -27.24
C ILE A 12 1.52 -10.83 -26.59
N GLY A 13 1.01 -11.62 -25.63
CA GLY A 13 -0.22 -11.33 -24.90
C GLY A 13 -0.23 -9.95 -24.26
N TYR A 14 0.90 -9.41 -23.82
CA TYR A 14 0.98 -8.06 -23.27
C TYR A 14 0.57 -6.99 -24.29
N LEU A 15 1.10 -7.07 -25.51
CA LEU A 15 0.75 -6.15 -26.59
C LEU A 15 -0.70 -6.36 -27.03
N SER A 16 -1.12 -7.62 -27.21
CA SER A 16 -2.48 -7.95 -27.63
C SER A 16 -3.53 -7.45 -26.65
N ALA A 17 -3.29 -7.60 -25.34
CA ALA A 17 -4.19 -7.10 -24.29
C ALA A 17 -4.29 -5.56 -24.31
N SER A 18 -3.17 -4.86 -24.56
CA SER A 18 -3.17 -3.41 -24.70
C SER A 18 -3.97 -2.93 -25.90
N MET A 19 -3.87 -3.64 -27.04
CA MET A 19 -4.65 -3.35 -28.24
C MET A 19 -6.14 -3.64 -28.05
N GLU A 20 -6.50 -4.75 -27.40
CA GLU A 20 -7.86 -5.11 -27.08
C GLU A 20 -8.51 -4.09 -26.14
N TRP A 21 -7.78 -3.69 -25.08
CA TRP A 21 -8.21 -2.62 -24.19
C TRP A 21 -8.46 -1.31 -24.94
N ALA A 22 -7.54 -0.88 -25.80
CA ALA A 22 -7.69 0.33 -26.61
C ALA A 22 -8.97 0.29 -27.48
N GLN A 23 -9.25 -0.86 -28.10
CA GLN A 23 -10.48 -1.06 -28.87
C GLN A 23 -11.73 -0.94 -27.97
N SER A 24 -11.70 -1.53 -26.78
CA SER A 24 -12.84 -1.54 -25.84
C SER A 24 -13.16 -0.15 -25.30
N THR A 25 -12.19 0.75 -25.22
CA THR A 25 -12.37 2.16 -24.78
C THR A 25 -12.86 3.08 -25.91
N GLY A 26 -12.99 2.58 -27.14
CA GLY A 26 -13.34 3.39 -28.31
C GLY A 26 -12.18 4.26 -28.84
N GLN A 27 -10.96 4.05 -28.36
CA GLN A 27 -9.74 4.74 -28.76
C GLN A 27 -8.71 3.73 -29.32
N PRO A 28 -8.94 3.14 -30.50
CA PRO A 28 -8.20 1.95 -30.98
C PRO A 28 -6.70 2.17 -31.16
N GLU A 29 -6.22 3.42 -31.22
CA GLU A 29 -4.80 3.74 -31.39
C GLU A 29 -4.08 4.11 -30.07
N VAL A 30 -4.82 4.28 -28.95
CA VAL A 30 -4.22 4.75 -27.66
C VAL A 30 -3.16 3.79 -27.09
N TRP A 31 -3.19 2.52 -27.46
CA TRP A 31 -2.13 1.56 -27.08
C TRP A 31 -0.74 2.01 -27.53
N ARG A 32 -0.63 2.83 -28.62
CA ARG A 32 0.65 3.34 -29.11
C ARG A 32 1.32 4.29 -28.15
N ASP A 33 0.53 5.06 -27.36
CA ASP A 33 1.07 5.98 -26.36
C ASP A 33 1.88 5.21 -25.31
N TRP A 34 1.46 3.96 -25.02
CA TRP A 34 2.13 3.07 -24.05
C TRP A 34 3.30 2.29 -24.65
N TRP A 35 3.23 1.96 -25.94
CA TRP A 35 4.19 1.06 -26.58
C TRP A 35 5.18 1.75 -27.51
N GLN A 36 4.92 3.00 -27.88
CA GLN A 36 5.73 3.77 -28.84
C GLN A 36 6.05 5.17 -28.32
N GLY A 37 5.45 5.64 -27.22
CA GLY A 37 5.70 6.96 -26.64
C GLY A 37 7.10 7.05 -26.03
N ASP A 38 7.81 8.15 -26.25
CA ASP A 38 9.18 8.35 -25.76
C ASP A 38 9.28 8.35 -24.24
N ASP A 39 8.25 8.82 -23.55
CA ASP A 39 8.19 8.89 -22.09
C ASP A 39 7.52 7.66 -21.44
N ALA A 40 7.04 6.70 -22.24
CA ALA A 40 6.37 5.52 -21.72
C ALA A 40 7.36 4.57 -21.05
N ARG A 41 7.00 4.11 -19.85
CA ARG A 41 7.76 3.11 -19.10
C ARG A 41 6.95 1.83 -18.96
N SER A 42 7.58 0.70 -19.25
CA SER A 42 6.99 -0.61 -19.06
C SER A 42 7.77 -1.42 -18.02
N VAL A 43 7.06 -1.86 -16.97
CA VAL A 43 7.63 -2.63 -15.86
C VAL A 43 6.95 -4.00 -15.83
N TYR A 44 7.74 -5.06 -15.93
CA TYR A 44 7.26 -6.44 -15.99
C TYR A 44 7.49 -7.15 -14.66
N PHE A 45 6.47 -7.27 -13.84
CA PHE A 45 6.52 -8.05 -12.60
C PHE A 45 6.42 -9.54 -12.89
N ILE A 46 7.46 -10.29 -12.60
CA ILE A 46 7.54 -11.70 -12.95
C ILE A 46 8.08 -12.55 -11.78
N GLY A 47 7.87 -13.87 -11.85
CA GLY A 47 8.64 -14.81 -11.04
C GLY A 47 10.01 -15.09 -11.69
N LYS A 48 11.03 -15.41 -10.89
CA LYS A 48 12.42 -15.62 -11.32
C LYS A 48 12.61 -16.60 -12.49
N ASP A 49 11.72 -17.59 -12.61
CA ASP A 49 11.77 -18.58 -13.72
C ASP A 49 11.49 -17.95 -15.09
N ASN A 50 10.90 -16.75 -15.13
CA ASN A 50 10.50 -16.05 -16.33
C ASN A 50 11.53 -15.00 -16.79
N ILE A 51 12.67 -14.85 -16.09
CA ILE A 51 13.72 -13.89 -16.44
C ILE A 51 14.14 -14.00 -17.90
N PRO A 52 14.54 -15.19 -18.44
CA PRO A 52 15.01 -15.29 -19.82
C PRO A 52 13.95 -14.87 -20.85
N PHE A 53 12.68 -15.10 -20.56
CA PHE A 53 11.59 -14.76 -21.47
C PHE A 53 11.36 -13.26 -21.56
N HIS A 54 11.54 -12.52 -20.47
CA HIS A 54 11.29 -11.08 -20.40
C HIS A 54 12.53 -10.22 -20.62
N THR A 55 13.74 -10.78 -20.45
CA THR A 55 14.99 -10.03 -20.62
C THR A 55 15.73 -10.37 -21.92
N ILE A 56 15.39 -11.49 -22.58
CA ILE A 56 16.05 -11.92 -23.82
C ILE A 56 15.04 -12.11 -24.95
N ILE A 57 14.05 -13.02 -24.76
CA ILE A 57 13.14 -13.40 -25.86
C ILE A 57 12.22 -12.23 -26.21
N TRP A 58 11.54 -11.64 -25.24
CA TRP A 58 10.62 -10.53 -25.46
C TRP A 58 11.31 -9.29 -26.05
N PRO A 59 12.43 -8.78 -25.51
CA PRO A 59 13.17 -7.72 -26.16
C PRO A 59 13.64 -8.06 -27.56
N GLY A 60 14.08 -9.29 -27.81
CA GLY A 60 14.45 -9.76 -29.12
C GLY A 60 13.31 -9.72 -30.15
N MET A 61 12.09 -10.07 -29.72
CA MET A 61 10.88 -9.98 -30.53
C MET A 61 10.49 -8.53 -30.82
N LEU A 62 10.54 -7.64 -29.82
CA LEU A 62 10.25 -6.21 -29.97
C LEU A 62 11.24 -5.53 -30.93
N LEU A 63 12.52 -5.84 -30.81
CA LEU A 63 13.59 -5.35 -31.73
C LEU A 63 13.38 -5.88 -33.13
N GLY A 64 13.03 -7.16 -33.28
CA GLY A 64 12.79 -7.80 -34.60
C GLY A 64 11.54 -7.24 -35.29
N TYR A 65 10.50 -6.90 -34.53
CA TYR A 65 9.29 -6.28 -35.06
C TYR A 65 9.55 -4.80 -35.43
N GLY A 66 10.23 -4.09 -34.54
CA GLY A 66 10.59 -2.67 -34.69
C GLY A 66 9.50 -1.70 -34.29
N GLY A 67 9.91 -0.50 -33.87
CA GLY A 67 9.01 0.61 -33.53
C GLY A 67 8.22 0.45 -32.25
N LEU A 68 8.60 -0.49 -31.37
CA LEU A 68 8.02 -0.69 -30.04
C LEU A 68 9.07 -0.48 -28.95
N ASN A 69 8.66 0.09 -27.82
CA ASN A 69 9.53 0.31 -26.68
C ASN A 69 9.96 -1.01 -26.02
N LEU A 70 11.19 -1.04 -25.57
CA LEU A 70 11.72 -2.18 -24.81
C LEU A 70 11.26 -2.12 -23.34
N PRO A 71 11.27 -3.23 -22.59
CA PRO A 71 11.07 -3.23 -21.15
C PRO A 71 11.98 -2.23 -20.45
N THR A 72 11.40 -1.35 -19.63
CA THR A 72 12.16 -0.40 -18.82
C THR A 72 12.77 -1.11 -17.62
N ASP A 73 11.99 -2.00 -16.98
CA ASP A 73 12.42 -2.77 -15.83
C ASP A 73 11.71 -4.14 -15.79
N VAL A 74 12.38 -5.13 -15.20
CA VAL A 74 11.87 -6.51 -15.09
C VAL A 74 12.11 -7.02 -13.64
N PRO A 75 11.37 -6.50 -12.65
CA PRO A 75 11.49 -6.98 -11.29
C PRO A 75 11.05 -8.43 -11.18
N ALA A 76 11.98 -9.30 -10.76
CA ALA A 76 11.79 -10.74 -10.66
C ALA A 76 11.69 -11.17 -9.20
N ASN A 77 10.49 -11.57 -8.79
CA ASN A 77 10.25 -12.08 -7.44
C ASN A 77 10.75 -13.52 -7.27
N GLN A 78 11.20 -13.82 -6.08
CA GLN A 78 11.48 -15.18 -5.61
C GLN A 78 10.16 -15.95 -5.41
N TYR A 79 10.21 -17.16 -4.83
CA TYR A 79 9.01 -17.95 -4.62
C TYR A 79 8.27 -17.59 -3.33
N VAL A 80 6.95 -17.69 -3.39
CA VAL A 80 6.10 -17.80 -2.21
C VAL A 80 5.84 -19.28 -1.96
N THR A 81 6.20 -19.74 -0.76
CA THR A 81 5.80 -21.05 -0.25
C THR A 81 4.64 -20.88 0.74
N PHE A 82 3.93 -21.97 1.00
CA PHE A 82 2.84 -21.98 1.97
C PHE A 82 2.99 -23.19 2.89
N LYS A 83 3.15 -22.94 4.19
CA LYS A 83 3.46 -23.97 5.19
C LYS A 83 4.66 -24.85 4.77
N GLY A 84 5.72 -24.24 4.27
CA GLY A 84 6.94 -24.92 3.82
C GLY A 84 6.82 -25.68 2.48
N GLY A 85 5.65 -25.67 1.85
CA GLY A 85 5.40 -26.31 0.55
C GLY A 85 5.26 -25.29 -0.59
N LYS A 86 5.65 -25.66 -1.81
CA LYS A 86 5.42 -24.80 -2.97
C LYS A 86 3.90 -24.62 -3.18
N ALA A 87 3.44 -23.37 -3.13
CA ALA A 87 2.05 -23.03 -3.42
C ALA A 87 1.67 -23.55 -4.83
N SER A 88 0.55 -24.23 -4.95
CA SER A 88 0.11 -24.85 -6.20
C SER A 88 -1.42 -24.91 -6.26
N ALA A 89 -2.01 -24.07 -7.10
CA ALA A 89 -3.46 -24.06 -7.31
C ALA A 89 -4.00 -25.42 -7.78
N SER A 90 -3.25 -26.15 -8.64
CA SER A 90 -3.64 -27.47 -9.15
C SER A 90 -3.58 -28.58 -8.10
N ARG A 91 -2.88 -28.39 -6.99
CA ARG A 91 -2.76 -29.34 -5.88
C ARG A 91 -3.51 -28.91 -4.63
N GLY A 92 -4.21 -27.77 -4.67
CA GLY A 92 -4.91 -27.22 -3.51
C GLY A 92 -3.99 -26.80 -2.36
N VAL A 93 -2.69 -26.56 -2.65
CA VAL A 93 -1.72 -26.10 -1.64
C VAL A 93 -1.60 -24.60 -1.73
N GLY A 94 -2.01 -23.91 -0.67
CA GLY A 94 -1.94 -22.46 -0.56
C GLY A 94 -3.30 -21.83 -0.28
N LEU A 95 -3.30 -20.54 -0.06
CA LEU A 95 -4.50 -19.72 0.10
C LEU A 95 -4.88 -19.14 -1.27
N THR A 96 -6.09 -19.42 -1.75
CA THR A 96 -6.61 -18.74 -2.93
C THR A 96 -7.01 -17.31 -2.57
N ILE A 97 -7.03 -16.41 -3.55
CA ILE A 97 -7.46 -15.01 -3.31
C ILE A 97 -8.92 -15.00 -2.79
N GLY A 98 -9.79 -15.84 -3.36
CA GLY A 98 -11.19 -15.95 -2.91
C GLY A 98 -11.27 -16.32 -1.43
N THR A 99 -10.64 -17.42 -1.04
CA THR A 99 -10.61 -17.86 0.37
C THR A 99 -9.95 -16.80 1.26
N GLY A 100 -8.89 -16.14 0.78
CA GLY A 100 -8.25 -15.06 1.54
C GLY A 100 -9.17 -13.88 1.79
N LEU A 101 -10.01 -13.51 0.83
CA LEU A 101 -11.00 -12.42 0.97
C LEU A 101 -12.23 -12.82 1.79
N GLU A 102 -12.51 -14.11 1.95
CA GLU A 102 -13.52 -14.60 2.90
C GLU A 102 -13.00 -14.51 4.35
N MET A 103 -11.69 -14.65 4.55
CA MET A 103 -11.05 -14.65 5.87
C MET A 103 -10.59 -13.28 6.35
N PHE A 104 -10.19 -12.40 5.42
CA PHE A 104 -9.56 -11.11 5.72
C PHE A 104 -10.16 -9.99 4.89
N GLU A 105 -10.25 -8.81 5.47
CA GLU A 105 -10.56 -7.59 4.71
C GLU A 105 -9.52 -7.35 3.60
N ALA A 106 -9.94 -6.82 2.46
CA ALA A 106 -9.09 -6.67 1.28
C ALA A 106 -7.79 -5.90 1.55
N ASP A 107 -7.86 -4.75 2.24
CA ASP A 107 -6.66 -3.96 2.57
C ASP A 107 -5.77 -4.67 3.58
N ALA A 108 -6.34 -5.38 4.54
CA ALA A 108 -5.58 -6.15 5.52
C ALA A 108 -4.78 -7.28 4.85
N LEU A 109 -5.42 -8.00 3.92
CA LEU A 109 -4.75 -9.02 3.11
C LEU A 109 -3.66 -8.41 2.21
N ARG A 110 -3.96 -7.28 1.54
CA ARG A 110 -2.97 -6.55 0.72
C ARG A 110 -1.75 -6.13 1.53
N TYR A 111 -1.97 -5.61 2.75
CA TYR A 111 -0.89 -5.25 3.67
C TYR A 111 0.01 -6.44 3.96
N ALA A 112 -0.57 -7.55 4.43
CA ALA A 112 0.20 -8.74 4.80
C ALA A 112 0.99 -9.31 3.63
N LEU A 113 0.39 -9.34 2.44
CA LEU A 113 1.06 -9.79 1.21
C LEU A 113 2.19 -8.83 0.80
N ALA A 114 1.94 -7.51 0.81
CA ALA A 114 2.95 -6.52 0.46
C ALA A 114 4.14 -6.51 1.44
N ALA A 115 3.86 -6.66 2.74
CA ALA A 115 4.90 -6.80 3.77
C ALA A 115 5.74 -8.08 3.62
N SER A 116 5.19 -9.08 2.92
CA SER A 116 5.81 -10.40 2.71
C SER A 116 6.28 -10.63 1.28
N LEU A 117 6.33 -9.59 0.43
CA LEU A 117 6.78 -9.74 -0.96
C LEU A 117 8.17 -10.40 -1.04
N PRO A 118 8.34 -11.44 -1.86
CA PRO A 118 9.60 -12.18 -1.98
C PRO A 118 10.58 -11.47 -2.92
N GLU A 119 10.91 -10.19 -2.67
CA GLU A 119 11.75 -9.38 -3.55
C GLU A 119 13.19 -9.89 -3.63
N GLN A 120 13.75 -10.38 -2.52
CA GLN A 120 15.17 -10.79 -2.43
C GLN A 120 15.37 -12.26 -2.10
N SER A 121 14.43 -12.87 -1.40
CA SER A 121 14.48 -14.27 -0.95
C SER A 121 13.10 -14.89 -1.01
N ASP A 122 13.04 -16.22 -1.05
CA ASP A 122 11.79 -16.94 -0.92
C ASP A 122 11.10 -16.57 0.41
N THR A 123 9.78 -16.46 0.37
CA THR A 123 8.95 -16.14 1.55
C THR A 123 7.97 -17.26 1.81
N ASP A 124 7.90 -17.72 3.05
CA ASP A 124 6.90 -18.69 3.48
C ASP A 124 5.71 -17.96 4.10
N LEU A 125 4.51 -18.26 3.64
CA LEU A 125 3.27 -17.69 4.13
C LEU A 125 2.45 -18.77 4.85
N SER A 126 1.71 -18.33 5.87
CA SER A 126 0.68 -19.13 6.52
C SER A 126 -0.46 -18.20 6.96
N VAL A 127 -1.64 -18.74 7.22
CA VAL A 127 -2.79 -17.95 7.63
C VAL A 127 -2.54 -17.25 8.97
N ASP A 128 -1.89 -17.94 9.90
CA ASP A 128 -1.50 -17.39 11.19
C ASP A 128 -0.49 -16.24 11.06
N GLU A 129 0.50 -16.35 10.18
CA GLU A 129 1.46 -15.25 9.92
C GLU A 129 0.77 -14.04 9.28
N ILE A 130 -0.15 -14.27 8.33
CA ILE A 130 -0.96 -13.19 7.75
C ILE A 130 -1.77 -12.49 8.83
N GLY A 131 -2.51 -13.22 9.65
CA GLY A 131 -3.32 -12.66 10.71
C GLY A 131 -2.49 -11.97 11.81
N ARG A 132 -1.32 -12.52 12.16
CA ARG A 132 -0.37 -11.89 13.09
C ARG A 132 0.11 -10.53 12.56
N ARG A 133 0.52 -10.43 11.29
CA ARG A 133 0.93 -9.16 10.66
C ARG A 133 -0.21 -8.14 10.65
N ILE A 134 -1.43 -8.59 10.35
CA ILE A 134 -2.60 -7.72 10.41
C ILE A 134 -2.77 -7.15 11.82
N ASN A 135 -2.76 -8.00 12.84
CA ASN A 135 -3.00 -7.58 14.22
C ASN A 135 -1.87 -6.74 14.82
N GLU A 136 -0.63 -7.22 14.70
CA GLU A 136 0.53 -6.64 15.40
C GLU A 136 1.16 -5.47 14.67
N GLU A 137 1.02 -5.41 13.33
CA GLU A 137 1.62 -4.36 12.53
C GLU A 137 0.54 -3.36 12.05
N LEU A 138 -0.40 -3.79 11.20
CA LEU A 138 -1.38 -2.89 10.57
C LEU A 138 -2.34 -2.28 11.60
N VAL A 139 -3.05 -3.13 12.35
CA VAL A 139 -4.05 -2.67 13.34
C VAL A 139 -3.37 -1.94 14.48
N ALA A 140 -2.29 -2.52 15.04
CA ALA A 140 -1.63 -1.95 16.21
C ALA A 140 -0.96 -0.60 15.92
N THR A 141 -0.37 -0.42 14.74
CA THR A 141 0.38 0.79 14.40
C THR A 141 -0.49 1.81 13.67
N TRP A 142 -1.06 1.44 12.50
CA TRP A 142 -1.80 2.38 11.66
C TRP A 142 -3.27 2.51 12.05
N GLY A 143 -3.99 1.41 12.17
CA GLY A 143 -5.42 1.45 12.51
C GLY A 143 -5.69 2.14 13.85
N ASN A 144 -4.93 1.80 14.89
CA ASN A 144 -5.05 2.42 16.20
C ASN A 144 -4.62 3.90 16.19
N LEU A 145 -3.59 4.26 15.41
CA LEU A 145 -3.16 5.65 15.28
C LEU A 145 -4.30 6.52 14.74
N VAL A 146 -4.86 6.14 13.59
CA VAL A 146 -5.95 6.90 12.96
C VAL A 146 -7.14 7.03 13.91
N ASN A 147 -7.60 5.92 14.47
CA ASN A 147 -8.73 5.91 15.41
C ASN A 147 -8.45 6.78 16.64
N ARG A 148 -7.24 6.72 17.19
CA ARG A 148 -6.82 7.51 18.37
C ARG A 148 -6.82 9.01 18.07
N VAL A 149 -6.20 9.44 16.95
CA VAL A 149 -6.14 10.87 16.58
C VAL A 149 -7.54 11.41 16.30
N LEU A 150 -8.31 10.75 15.46
CA LEU A 150 -9.66 11.19 15.12
C LEU A 150 -10.60 11.19 16.32
N SER A 151 -10.51 10.19 17.19
CA SER A 151 -11.32 10.13 18.43
C SER A 151 -10.95 11.24 19.42
N MET A 152 -9.67 11.61 19.51
CA MET A 152 -9.26 12.73 20.36
C MET A 152 -9.75 14.06 19.78
N VAL A 153 -9.53 14.30 18.48
CA VAL A 153 -10.01 15.52 17.82
C VAL A 153 -11.53 15.65 17.95
N HIS A 154 -12.27 14.59 17.62
CA HIS A 154 -13.72 14.60 17.73
C HIS A 154 -14.22 14.93 19.16
N ARG A 155 -13.52 14.44 20.19
CA ARG A 155 -13.95 14.59 21.59
C ARG A 155 -13.48 15.91 22.22
N THR A 156 -12.30 16.43 21.84
CA THR A 156 -11.66 17.56 22.53
C THR A 156 -11.57 18.83 21.71
N CYS A 157 -11.86 18.78 20.41
CA CYS A 157 -11.82 19.91 19.49
C CYS A 157 -13.20 20.13 18.83
N ASP A 158 -14.30 19.91 19.57
CA ASP A 158 -15.68 20.12 19.08
C ASP A 158 -16.00 19.43 17.74
N ALA A 159 -15.45 18.25 17.52
CA ALA A 159 -15.58 17.48 16.26
C ALA A 159 -15.16 18.28 15.01
N ALA A 160 -14.18 19.15 15.14
CA ALA A 160 -13.64 19.97 14.06
C ALA A 160 -12.11 19.91 14.03
N VAL A 161 -11.54 20.17 12.85
CA VAL A 161 -10.08 20.29 12.67
C VAL A 161 -9.58 21.45 13.56
N PRO A 162 -8.68 21.19 14.53
CA PRO A 162 -8.19 22.24 15.41
C PRO A 162 -7.22 23.18 14.65
N ASP A 163 -7.16 24.42 15.11
CA ASP A 163 -6.12 25.35 14.67
C ASP A 163 -4.77 24.88 15.20
N ALA A 164 -3.84 24.60 14.29
CA ALA A 164 -2.47 24.21 14.61
C ALA A 164 -1.48 25.37 14.46
N GLY A 165 -1.95 26.60 14.52
CA GLY A 165 -1.09 27.78 14.61
C GLY A 165 -0.19 27.73 15.84
N GLY A 166 1.06 28.22 15.73
CA GLY A 166 2.00 28.22 16.85
C GLY A 166 2.69 26.87 17.11
N ARG A 167 2.89 26.06 16.08
CA ARG A 167 3.69 24.82 16.13
C ARG A 167 5.09 25.08 16.69
N THR A 168 5.52 24.25 17.61
CA THR A 168 6.88 24.26 18.16
C THR A 168 7.88 23.59 17.19
N PRO A 169 9.20 23.70 17.43
CA PRO A 169 10.18 22.96 16.65
C PRO A 169 9.95 21.44 16.63
N GLU A 170 9.46 20.86 17.71
CA GLU A 170 9.15 19.41 17.82
C GLU A 170 7.96 19.03 16.94
N ASP A 171 6.94 19.88 16.85
CA ASP A 171 5.78 19.67 15.99
C ASP A 171 6.20 19.71 14.51
N LEU A 172 7.03 20.69 14.17
CA LEU A 172 7.57 20.83 12.80
C LEU A 172 8.51 19.66 12.45
N ALA A 173 9.29 19.18 13.42
CA ALA A 173 10.16 18.01 13.22
C ALA A 173 9.35 16.75 12.89
N LEU A 174 8.19 16.53 13.50
CA LEU A 174 7.31 15.43 13.13
C LEU A 174 6.83 15.54 11.67
N LEU A 175 6.39 16.75 11.28
CA LEU A 175 5.91 16.96 9.91
C LEU A 175 7.04 16.76 8.88
N ASP A 176 8.25 17.20 9.18
CA ASP A 176 9.45 16.97 8.37
C ASP A 176 9.78 15.46 8.23
N VAL A 177 9.60 14.67 9.30
CA VAL A 177 9.74 13.21 9.22
C VAL A 177 8.75 12.61 8.24
N VAL A 178 7.48 13.04 8.27
CA VAL A 178 6.44 12.54 7.36
C VAL A 178 6.71 12.99 5.91
N ASP A 179 7.09 14.25 5.72
CA ASP A 179 7.40 14.77 4.39
C ASP A 179 8.61 14.06 3.75
N LYS A 180 9.66 13.78 4.55
CA LYS A 180 10.79 12.95 4.12
C LYS A 180 10.42 11.50 3.84
N ALA A 181 9.49 10.95 4.60
CA ALA A 181 8.99 9.60 4.35
C ALA A 181 8.24 9.51 3.01
N LEU A 182 7.47 10.54 2.63
CA LEU A 182 6.83 10.61 1.31
C LEU A 182 7.86 10.62 0.18
N VAL A 183 8.89 11.47 0.26
CA VAL A 183 9.97 11.53 -0.74
C VAL A 183 10.71 10.18 -0.84
N THR A 184 10.97 9.55 0.29
CA THR A 184 11.67 8.27 0.35
C THR A 184 10.81 7.15 -0.25
N ALA A 185 9.53 7.08 0.13
CA ALA A 185 8.60 6.06 -0.37
C ALA A 185 8.36 6.21 -1.88
N ASP A 186 8.22 7.43 -2.39
CA ASP A 186 8.13 7.71 -3.83
C ASP A 186 9.33 7.14 -4.59
N SER A 187 10.54 7.49 -4.14
CA SER A 187 11.78 6.99 -4.72
C SER A 187 11.88 5.45 -4.68
N GLN A 188 11.45 4.82 -3.58
CA GLN A 188 11.44 3.37 -3.41
C GLN A 188 10.43 2.70 -4.35
N ILE A 189 9.21 3.26 -4.50
CA ILE A 189 8.20 2.76 -5.44
C ILE A 189 8.73 2.84 -6.88
N HIS A 190 9.34 3.95 -7.25
CA HIS A 190 9.94 4.12 -8.58
C HIS A 190 11.07 3.12 -8.89
N ARG A 191 11.79 2.65 -7.86
CA ARG A 191 12.80 1.58 -7.96
C ARG A 191 12.23 0.18 -7.75
N VAL A 192 10.90 0.06 -7.61
CA VAL A 192 10.21 -1.22 -7.37
C VAL A 192 10.67 -1.91 -6.07
N GLU A 193 11.06 -1.13 -5.07
CA GLU A 193 11.38 -1.57 -3.71
C GLU A 193 10.11 -1.51 -2.83
N LEU A 194 9.10 -2.28 -3.18
CA LEU A 194 7.74 -2.11 -2.64
C LEU A 194 7.64 -2.40 -1.14
N ARG A 195 8.35 -3.44 -0.64
CA ARG A 195 8.42 -3.71 0.81
C ARG A 195 9.07 -2.56 1.58
N ALA A 196 10.13 -1.98 1.02
CA ALA A 196 10.81 -0.86 1.66
C ALA A 196 9.91 0.37 1.73
N ALA A 197 9.17 0.68 0.66
CA ALA A 197 8.23 1.80 0.63
C ALA A 197 7.09 1.62 1.65
N LEU A 198 6.50 0.43 1.75
CA LEU A 198 5.50 0.13 2.77
C LEU A 198 6.07 0.31 4.19
N ARG A 199 7.27 -0.21 4.44
CA ARG A 199 7.96 -0.04 5.72
C ARG A 199 8.19 1.43 6.06
N THR A 200 8.63 2.25 5.10
CA THR A 200 8.83 3.69 5.28
C THR A 200 7.53 4.38 5.72
N GLY A 201 6.39 4.06 5.11
CA GLY A 201 5.07 4.57 5.53
C GLY A 201 4.69 4.14 6.96
N MET A 202 4.94 2.88 7.32
CA MET A 202 4.67 2.35 8.67
C MET A 202 5.60 2.93 9.74
N GLU A 203 6.86 3.19 9.42
CA GLU A 203 7.81 3.87 10.31
C GLU A 203 7.41 5.34 10.56
N ALA A 204 6.87 6.02 9.54
CA ALA A 204 6.27 7.34 9.71
C ALA A 204 5.04 7.29 10.64
N ALA A 205 4.16 6.29 10.50
CA ALA A 205 3.04 6.07 11.41
C ALA A 205 3.51 5.84 12.87
N ALA A 206 4.56 5.05 13.05
CA ALA A 206 5.18 4.81 14.36
C ALA A 206 5.75 6.11 14.96
N SER A 207 6.31 6.99 14.14
CA SER A 207 6.82 8.30 14.58
C SER A 207 5.70 9.21 15.09
N VAL A 208 4.52 9.18 14.43
CA VAL A 208 3.33 9.91 14.90
C VAL A 208 2.84 9.33 16.25
N ASN A 209 2.83 8.00 16.40
CA ASN A 209 2.51 7.37 17.69
C ASN A 209 3.47 7.77 18.81
N ALA A 210 4.77 7.82 18.52
CA ALA A 210 5.79 8.25 19.48
C ALA A 210 5.58 9.72 19.89
N TYR A 211 5.30 10.61 18.94
CA TYR A 211 4.98 12.01 19.20
C TYR A 211 3.76 12.19 20.10
N LEU A 212 2.66 11.45 19.83
CA LEU A 212 1.47 11.49 20.70
C LEU A 212 1.77 11.00 22.12
N ASN A 213 2.63 10.00 22.26
CA ASN A 213 3.04 9.50 23.58
C ASN A 213 3.94 10.48 24.32
N ALA A 214 4.81 11.20 23.62
CA ALA A 214 5.68 12.22 24.21
C ALA A 214 4.93 13.49 24.62
N THR A 215 3.97 13.93 23.79
CA THR A 215 3.22 15.17 24.02
C THR A 215 1.97 14.99 24.91
N GLU A 216 1.49 13.77 25.07
CA GLU A 216 0.34 13.39 25.89
C GLU A 216 -0.88 14.32 25.74
N PRO A 217 -1.43 14.53 24.52
CA PRO A 217 -2.49 15.51 24.26
C PRO A 217 -3.76 15.27 25.12
N TRP A 218 -4.01 14.04 25.59
CA TRP A 218 -5.10 13.72 26.54
C TRP A 218 -4.91 14.30 27.94
N LYS A 219 -3.66 14.60 28.32
CA LYS A 219 -3.34 15.36 29.55
C LYS A 219 -3.38 16.85 29.27
N LEU A 220 -2.78 17.29 28.15
CA LEU A 220 -2.78 18.70 27.76
C LEU A 220 -4.18 19.27 27.62
N ALA A 221 -5.13 18.54 27.05
CA ALA A 221 -6.51 19.00 26.90
C ALA A 221 -7.19 19.44 28.21
N LYS A 222 -6.65 19.04 29.38
CA LYS A 222 -7.17 19.43 30.71
C LYS A 222 -6.47 20.63 31.32
N VAL A 223 -5.23 20.92 30.93
CA VAL A 223 -4.37 21.93 31.58
C VAL A 223 -3.94 23.04 30.63
N ASP A 224 -3.84 22.75 29.33
CA ASP A 224 -3.47 23.67 28.27
C ASP A 224 -4.19 23.27 26.96
N PRO A 225 -5.49 23.60 26.83
CA PRO A 225 -6.28 23.24 25.65
C PRO A 225 -5.72 23.80 24.33
N ASP A 226 -5.14 25.00 24.36
CA ASP A 226 -4.58 25.61 23.15
C ASP A 226 -3.38 24.81 22.65
N ARG A 227 -2.49 24.39 23.54
CA ARG A 227 -1.39 23.51 23.18
C ARG A 227 -1.88 22.12 22.73
N ALA A 228 -2.91 21.59 23.36
CA ALA A 228 -3.53 20.33 22.93
C ALA A 228 -4.07 20.41 21.49
N ASN A 229 -4.70 21.55 21.13
CA ASN A 229 -5.19 21.79 19.77
C ASN A 229 -4.05 21.81 18.75
N VAL A 230 -2.93 22.49 19.05
CA VAL A 230 -1.74 22.49 18.17
C VAL A 230 -1.18 21.09 17.98
N VAL A 231 -1.05 20.31 19.07
CA VAL A 231 -0.55 18.92 19.02
C VAL A 231 -1.49 18.03 18.18
N LEU A 232 -2.80 18.11 18.41
CA LEU A 232 -3.77 17.29 17.69
C LEU A 232 -3.88 17.68 16.22
N GLY A 233 -3.82 18.97 15.89
CA GLY A 233 -3.81 19.45 14.51
C GLY A 233 -2.54 19.03 13.77
N THR A 234 -1.39 19.05 14.45
CA THR A 234 -0.12 18.53 13.93
C THR A 234 -0.19 17.03 13.68
N ALA A 235 -0.69 16.24 14.64
CA ALA A 235 -0.87 14.81 14.48
C ALA A 235 -1.86 14.46 13.36
N LEU A 236 -2.92 15.23 13.20
CA LEU A 236 -3.91 15.03 12.13
C LEU A 236 -3.28 15.30 10.75
N ALA A 237 -2.50 16.36 10.60
CA ALA A 237 -1.76 16.64 9.38
C ALA A 237 -0.71 15.54 9.08
N ALA A 238 -0.03 15.04 10.11
CA ALA A 238 0.91 13.93 9.98
C ALA A 238 0.20 12.64 9.51
N VAL A 239 -0.97 12.31 10.09
CA VAL A 239 -1.80 11.17 9.65
C VAL A 239 -2.23 11.32 8.19
N ALA A 240 -2.60 12.53 7.75
CA ALA A 240 -2.94 12.78 6.35
C ALA A 240 -1.74 12.48 5.41
N GLY A 241 -0.51 12.82 5.80
CA GLY A 241 0.69 12.50 5.02
C GLY A 241 1.02 11.00 5.02
N VAL A 242 0.98 10.33 6.18
CA VAL A 242 1.20 8.88 6.28
C VAL A 242 0.19 8.12 5.42
N ARG A 243 -1.06 8.55 5.40
CA ARG A 243 -2.10 8.00 4.53
C ARG A 243 -1.69 8.02 3.06
N VAL A 244 -1.08 9.10 2.57
CA VAL A 244 -0.59 9.21 1.19
C VAL A 244 0.45 8.12 0.91
N ALA A 245 1.44 7.95 1.79
CA ALA A 245 2.47 6.91 1.64
C ALA A 245 1.88 5.48 1.63
N LEU A 246 0.79 5.25 2.35
CA LEU A 246 0.13 3.95 2.46
C LEU A 246 -0.96 3.71 1.40
N ALA A 247 -1.42 4.74 0.68
CA ALA A 247 -2.50 4.66 -0.30
C ALA A 247 -2.30 3.59 -1.40
N PRO A 248 -1.10 3.36 -1.96
CA PRO A 248 -0.89 2.30 -2.95
C PRO A 248 -1.15 0.88 -2.41
N TYR A 249 -0.98 0.69 -1.11
CA TYR A 249 -1.14 -0.59 -0.42
C TYR A 249 -2.54 -0.79 0.14
N LEU A 250 -3.17 0.29 0.61
CA LEU A 250 -4.40 0.32 1.38
C LEU A 250 -5.46 1.22 0.72
N PRO A 251 -5.86 0.95 -0.54
CA PRO A 251 -6.72 1.86 -1.30
C PRO A 251 -8.12 2.04 -0.68
N PHE A 252 -8.72 1.00 -0.12
CA PHE A 252 -10.09 1.08 0.41
C PHE A 252 -10.16 1.85 1.72
N SER A 253 -9.24 1.59 2.65
CA SER A 253 -9.15 2.35 3.90
C SER A 253 -8.67 3.79 3.67
N THR A 254 -7.90 4.04 2.60
CA THR A 254 -7.55 5.39 2.17
C THR A 254 -8.80 6.15 1.73
N LEU A 255 -9.63 5.56 0.86
CA LEU A 255 -10.90 6.17 0.43
C LEU A 255 -11.88 6.41 1.59
N ALA A 256 -11.93 5.50 2.56
CA ALA A 256 -12.78 5.65 3.74
C ALA A 256 -12.42 6.88 4.62
N LEU A 257 -11.25 7.47 4.42
CA LEU A 257 -10.81 8.67 5.12
C LEU A 257 -10.99 9.96 4.29
N ASP A 258 -11.50 9.89 3.05
CA ASP A 258 -11.63 11.05 2.17
C ASP A 258 -12.56 12.13 2.75
N ASP A 259 -13.65 11.74 3.38
CA ASP A 259 -14.60 12.68 4.00
C ASP A 259 -13.99 13.47 5.17
N VAL A 260 -12.91 12.95 5.76
CA VAL A 260 -12.27 13.56 6.94
C VAL A 260 -10.98 14.28 6.58
N LEU A 261 -10.15 13.65 5.75
CA LEU A 261 -8.80 14.12 5.42
C LEU A 261 -8.71 14.73 4.01
N GLY A 262 -9.80 14.73 3.25
CA GLY A 262 -9.85 15.09 1.83
C GLY A 262 -9.28 13.98 0.94
N PRO A 263 -9.45 14.04 -0.38
CA PRO A 263 -8.96 13.02 -1.31
C PRO A 263 -7.42 13.01 -1.38
N VAL A 264 -6.85 11.84 -1.70
CA VAL A 264 -5.41 11.72 -2.06
C VAL A 264 -5.30 11.97 -3.56
N ASP A 265 -5.02 13.20 -3.93
CA ASP A 265 -4.89 13.68 -5.32
C ASP A 265 -3.46 14.09 -5.71
N SER A 266 -2.55 14.09 -4.74
CA SER A 266 -1.12 14.37 -4.92
C SER A 266 -0.27 13.55 -3.96
N TRP A 267 1.02 13.42 -4.28
CA TRP A 267 1.99 12.71 -3.43
C TRP A 267 2.61 13.66 -2.41
N GLU A 268 1.75 14.37 -1.66
CA GLU A 268 2.15 15.38 -0.68
C GLU A 268 1.26 15.31 0.56
N ARG A 269 1.82 15.70 1.70
CA ARG A 269 1.04 15.90 2.92
C ARG A 269 0.14 17.12 2.76
N ARG A 270 -1.14 16.96 3.04
CA ARG A 270 -2.11 18.06 3.01
C ARG A 270 -2.26 18.67 4.41
N GLU A 271 -2.26 19.99 4.47
CA GLU A 271 -2.78 20.71 5.64
C GLU A 271 -4.32 20.74 5.59
N LEU A 272 -4.92 20.50 6.73
CA LEU A 272 -6.38 20.51 6.84
C LEU A 272 -6.84 21.89 7.29
N SER A 273 -7.97 22.36 6.75
CA SER A 273 -8.52 23.66 7.09
C SER A 273 -9.10 23.65 8.51
N PRO A 274 -8.65 24.53 9.42
CA PRO A 274 -9.24 24.66 10.75
C PRO A 274 -10.76 24.87 10.69
N GLY A 275 -11.48 24.24 11.60
CA GLY A 275 -12.94 24.32 11.65
C GLY A 275 -13.67 23.33 10.72
N SER A 276 -12.99 22.63 9.83
CA SER A 276 -13.63 21.57 9.02
C SER A 276 -14.18 20.45 9.92
N PRO A 277 -15.37 19.93 9.66
CA PRO A 277 -15.98 18.92 10.53
C PRO A 277 -15.24 17.59 10.46
N ILE A 278 -15.10 16.94 11.62
CA ILE A 278 -14.55 15.59 11.75
C ILE A 278 -15.68 14.66 12.17
N ALA A 279 -16.03 13.71 11.31
CA ALA A 279 -17.03 12.69 11.64
C ALA A 279 -16.55 11.81 12.80
N LYS A 280 -17.51 11.21 13.53
CA LYS A 280 -17.17 10.23 14.56
C LYS A 280 -16.39 9.07 13.93
N PRO A 281 -15.17 8.79 14.41
CA PRO A 281 -14.35 7.77 13.80
C PRO A 281 -14.91 6.37 14.02
N THR A 282 -14.76 5.52 13.02
CA THR A 282 -14.93 4.07 13.09
C THR A 282 -13.57 3.40 12.91
N PRO A 283 -13.32 2.25 13.53
CA PRO A 283 -12.09 1.51 13.28
C PRO A 283 -11.91 1.23 11.80
N LEU A 284 -10.71 1.49 11.26
CA LEU A 284 -10.39 1.21 9.85
C LEU A 284 -10.24 -0.29 9.56
N PHE A 285 -9.85 -1.06 10.57
CA PHE A 285 -9.59 -2.49 10.46
C PHE A 285 -10.12 -3.20 11.70
N ALA A 286 -10.69 -4.38 11.49
CA ALA A 286 -11.02 -5.30 12.55
C ALA A 286 -9.78 -6.12 12.96
N LYS A 287 -9.69 -6.49 14.24
CA LYS A 287 -8.73 -7.51 14.66
C LYS A 287 -9.16 -8.88 14.14
N VAL A 288 -8.19 -9.64 13.67
CA VAL A 288 -8.38 -11.02 13.24
C VAL A 288 -8.35 -11.93 14.46
N ASP A 289 -9.37 -12.74 14.64
CA ASP A 289 -9.41 -13.79 15.65
C ASP A 289 -8.68 -15.04 15.08
N LEU A 290 -7.43 -15.21 15.49
CA LEU A 290 -6.58 -16.31 15.00
C LEU A 290 -7.08 -17.68 15.47
N ASP A 291 -7.69 -17.77 16.66
CA ASP A 291 -8.17 -19.07 17.19
C ASP A 291 -9.36 -19.55 16.36
N VAL A 292 -10.26 -18.64 15.97
CA VAL A 292 -11.38 -18.97 15.08
C VAL A 292 -10.89 -19.36 13.70
N LEU A 293 -9.97 -18.57 13.09
CA LEU A 293 -9.46 -18.84 11.76
C LEU A 293 -8.71 -20.17 11.63
N LEU A 294 -7.98 -20.56 12.69
CA LEU A 294 -7.22 -21.81 12.67
C LEU A 294 -8.09 -23.03 12.94
N ALA A 295 -9.18 -22.88 13.72
CA ALA A 295 -10.15 -23.95 13.95
C ALA A 295 -10.84 -24.37 12.65
N ASP A 296 -11.24 -23.42 11.82
CA ASP A 296 -11.90 -23.69 10.51
C ASP A 296 -10.98 -24.41 9.51
N GLN A 297 -9.65 -24.38 9.71
CA GLN A 297 -8.68 -25.08 8.84
C GLN A 297 -8.42 -26.54 9.23
N VAL A 298 -8.84 -26.96 10.42
CA VAL A 298 -8.62 -28.35 10.91
C VAL A 298 -9.78 -29.26 10.47
N ASP A 299 -10.96 -28.68 10.18
CA ASP A 299 -12.17 -29.41 9.83
C ASP A 299 -12.44 -29.49 8.30
N GLY A 300 -11.56 -28.95 7.45
CA GLY A 300 -11.63 -29.00 5.97
C GLY A 300 -10.44 -29.70 5.35
#